data_2ecb85009b807230196b4890b290c665
#
_entry.id   2ecb85009b807230196b4890b290c665
#
_cell.length_a   1.000
_cell.length_b   1.000
_cell.length_c   1.000
_cell.angle_alpha   90.00
_cell.angle_beta   90.00
_cell.angle_gamma   90.00
#
_symmetry.space_group_name_H-M   'P 1'
#
loop_
_entity.id
_entity.type
_entity.pdbx_description
1 polymer ?
#
loop_
_entity_poly.entity_id
_entity_poly.type
_entity_poly.pdbx_seq_one_letter_code
_entity_poly.pdbx_strand_id
1 'polypeptide(L)'
;PPLKYDFVYKLKKDNPDLNIIINGGIKNLEESLEHLGHVDGVMIGRAAYDNPFMLSEFDEHIYGQETKRISKAEIFDEYVSYMTSKESQGYDLSRMVKHLFGLSKGDPHAKAFRKLVLEAIRLKDITPYKSDLRQLLVN
;
A
#
# COMPACT_ATOMS: atom_id res chain seq x y z
N PRO A 1 -5.14 -0.94 24.78
CA PRO A 1 -5.10 0.39 25.39
C PRO A 1 -4.99 1.45 24.29
N PRO A 2 -5.56 2.67 24.51
CA PRO A 2 -5.44 3.74 23.55
C PRO A 2 -3.97 4.15 23.35
N LEU A 3 -3.62 4.51 22.12
CA LEU A 3 -2.30 5.02 21.79
C LEU A 3 -2.10 6.41 22.41
N LYS A 4 -0.91 6.67 22.93
CA LYS A 4 -0.57 7.91 23.63
C LYS A 4 0.53 8.62 22.85
N TYR A 5 0.19 9.29 21.76
CA TYR A 5 1.12 9.99 20.89
C TYR A 5 1.86 11.14 21.60
N ASP A 6 1.20 11.80 22.57
CA ASP A 6 1.78 12.89 23.35
C ASP A 6 3.11 12.52 24.03
N PHE A 7 3.27 11.26 24.44
CA PHE A 7 4.54 10.79 25.00
C PHE A 7 5.66 10.80 23.96
N VAL A 8 5.34 10.42 22.71
CA VAL A 8 6.32 10.40 21.62
C VAL A 8 6.70 11.83 21.23
N TYR A 9 5.73 12.74 21.16
CA TYR A 9 5.96 14.14 20.87
C TYR A 9 6.82 14.80 21.96
N LYS A 10 6.50 14.51 23.23
CA LYS A 10 7.31 14.97 24.35
C LYS A 10 8.73 14.42 24.28
N LEU A 11 8.91 13.15 23.96
CA LEU A 11 10.23 12.53 23.82
C LEU A 11 11.06 13.26 22.74
N LYS A 12 10.46 13.56 21.57
CA LYS A 12 11.13 14.32 20.51
C LYS A 12 11.51 15.73 20.97
N LYS A 13 10.60 16.41 21.66
CA LYS A 13 10.85 17.75 22.20
C LYS A 13 11.97 17.77 23.21
N ASP A 14 12.03 16.78 24.10
CA ASP A 14 13.06 16.66 25.13
C ASP A 14 14.41 16.20 24.57
N ASN A 15 14.41 15.56 23.37
CA ASN A 15 15.60 15.01 22.72
C ASN A 15 15.61 15.38 21.21
N PRO A 16 15.83 16.65 20.86
CA PRO A 16 15.68 17.13 19.48
C PRO A 16 16.66 16.49 18.49
N ASP A 17 17.81 16.03 18.95
CA ASP A 17 18.86 15.42 18.14
C ASP A 17 18.57 13.95 17.78
N LEU A 18 17.57 13.31 18.41
CA LEU A 18 17.18 11.95 18.08
C LEU A 18 16.25 11.90 16.88
N ASN A 19 16.51 11.00 15.93
CA ASN A 19 15.55 10.65 14.90
C ASN A 19 14.45 9.76 15.50
N ILE A 20 13.23 10.30 15.56
CA ILE A 20 12.08 9.60 16.13
C ILE A 20 11.06 9.35 15.04
N ILE A 21 10.78 8.07 14.79
CA ILE A 21 9.76 7.59 13.85
C ILE A 21 8.59 7.05 14.65
N ILE A 22 7.43 7.69 14.52
CA ILE A 22 6.22 7.27 15.23
C ILE A 22 5.54 6.10 14.52
N ASN A 23 5.02 5.16 15.31
CA ASN A 23 4.27 4.01 14.83
C ASN A 23 3.01 3.80 15.66
N GLY A 24 1.94 3.39 14.99
CA GLY A 24 0.71 2.95 15.63
C GLY A 24 -0.53 3.66 15.10
N GLY A 25 -1.45 2.92 14.51
CA GLY A 25 -2.78 3.39 14.14
C GLY A 25 -2.86 4.37 12.96
N ILE A 26 -1.77 4.82 12.38
CA ILE A 26 -1.73 5.78 11.26
C ILE A 26 -2.32 5.13 10.00
N LYS A 27 -3.31 5.79 9.39
CA LYS A 27 -4.16 5.18 8.35
C LYS A 27 -4.14 5.87 7.00
N ASN A 28 -3.72 7.13 6.94
CA ASN A 28 -3.79 7.96 5.73
C ASN A 28 -2.72 9.05 5.73
N LEU A 29 -2.66 9.81 4.63
CA LEU A 29 -1.72 10.91 4.45
C LEU A 29 -1.96 12.04 5.47
N GLU A 30 -3.21 12.40 5.74
CA GLU A 30 -3.57 13.49 6.66
C GLU A 30 -3.04 13.21 8.08
N GLU A 31 -3.33 12.02 8.63
CA GLU A 31 -2.78 11.59 9.92
C GLU A 31 -1.23 11.57 9.91
N SER A 32 -0.63 11.18 8.79
CA SER A 32 0.83 11.16 8.64
C SER A 32 1.42 12.56 8.69
N LEU A 33 0.83 13.53 8.00
CA LEU A 33 1.27 14.93 7.99
C LEU A 33 1.11 15.58 9.37
N GLU A 34 0.03 15.26 10.10
CA GLU A 34 -0.15 15.71 11.48
C GLU A 34 1.01 15.23 12.37
N HIS A 35 1.33 13.95 12.32
CA HIS A 35 2.44 13.40 13.11
C HIS A 35 3.79 13.97 12.69
N LEU A 36 4.06 14.19 11.40
CA LEU A 36 5.30 14.76 10.89
C LEU A 36 5.54 16.20 11.37
N GLY A 37 4.49 16.90 11.80
CA GLY A 37 4.64 18.19 12.50
C GLY A 37 5.31 18.09 13.88
N HIS A 38 5.47 16.88 14.43
CA HIS A 38 5.98 16.64 15.79
C HIS A 38 7.20 15.73 15.87
N VAL A 39 7.43 14.88 14.85
CA VAL A 39 8.49 13.87 14.81
C VAL A 39 9.14 13.82 13.42
N ASP A 40 10.23 13.05 13.28
CA ASP A 40 11.03 13.02 12.06
C ASP A 40 10.49 12.05 11.01
N GLY A 41 9.62 11.13 11.39
CA GLY A 41 9.06 10.17 10.46
C GLY A 41 7.84 9.45 11.00
N VAL A 42 7.09 8.83 10.08
CA VAL A 42 5.91 8.01 10.37
C VAL A 42 6.07 6.62 9.79
N MET A 43 5.59 5.62 10.51
CA MET A 43 5.52 4.25 10.01
C MET A 43 4.07 3.81 9.83
N ILE A 44 3.71 3.45 8.60
CA ILE A 44 2.39 2.96 8.25
C ILE A 44 2.49 1.46 7.97
N GLY A 45 1.79 0.66 8.75
CA GLY A 45 1.78 -0.79 8.61
C GLY A 45 0.53 -1.29 7.89
N ARG A 46 -0.46 -1.71 8.67
CA ARG A 46 -1.69 -2.35 8.17
C ARG A 46 -2.44 -1.54 7.11
N ALA A 47 -2.53 -0.22 7.29
CA ALA A 47 -3.24 0.63 6.33
C ALA A 47 -2.60 0.61 4.94
N ALA A 48 -1.26 0.63 4.84
CA ALA A 48 -0.55 0.51 3.58
C ALA A 48 -0.74 -0.86 2.92
N TYR A 49 -0.83 -1.93 3.72
CA TYR A 49 -1.12 -3.27 3.20
C TYR A 49 -2.58 -3.40 2.71
N ASP A 50 -3.52 -2.81 3.46
CA ASP A 50 -4.95 -2.85 3.14
C ASP A 50 -5.32 -1.96 1.96
N ASN A 51 -4.59 -0.88 1.74
CA ASN A 51 -4.78 0.07 0.64
C ASN A 51 -3.43 0.62 0.15
N PRO A 52 -2.64 -0.16 -0.60
CA PRO A 52 -1.32 0.29 -1.04
C PRO A 52 -1.37 1.52 -1.95
N PHE A 53 -2.47 1.74 -2.67
CA PHE A 53 -2.63 2.89 -3.57
C PHE A 53 -2.62 4.24 -2.83
N MET A 54 -2.95 4.26 -1.53
CA MET A 54 -2.85 5.49 -0.74
C MET A 54 -1.43 6.08 -0.70
N LEU A 55 -0.40 5.25 -0.91
CA LEU A 55 1.00 5.70 -0.90
C LEU A 55 1.39 6.53 -2.14
N SER A 56 0.57 6.51 -3.20
CA SER A 56 0.84 7.27 -4.44
C SER A 56 0.86 8.79 -4.26
N GLU A 57 0.29 9.29 -3.16
CA GLU A 57 0.23 10.72 -2.83
C GLU A 57 1.38 11.17 -1.91
N PHE A 58 2.16 10.23 -1.35
CA PHE A 58 3.15 10.54 -0.32
C PHE A 58 4.37 11.28 -0.86
N ASP A 59 4.84 10.93 -2.05
CA ASP A 59 6.04 11.53 -2.64
C ASP A 59 5.82 13.03 -2.90
N GLU A 60 4.65 13.41 -3.41
CA GLU A 60 4.27 14.79 -3.64
C GLU A 60 4.12 15.57 -2.34
N HIS A 61 3.36 15.03 -1.38
CA HIS A 61 2.96 15.78 -0.19
C HIS A 61 4.00 15.80 0.93
N ILE A 62 4.84 14.77 1.02
CA ILE A 62 5.86 14.67 2.08
C ILE A 62 7.22 15.14 1.58
N TYR A 63 7.60 14.77 0.36
CA TYR A 63 8.93 15.07 -0.19
C TYR A 63 8.94 16.20 -1.21
N GLY A 64 7.77 16.77 -1.56
CA GLY A 64 7.65 17.86 -2.54
C GLY A 64 8.11 17.46 -3.95
N GLN A 65 8.08 16.16 -4.26
CA GLN A 65 8.48 15.66 -5.57
C GLN A 65 7.29 15.69 -6.53
N GLU A 66 7.48 16.33 -7.70
CA GLU A 66 6.51 16.17 -8.79
C GLU A 66 6.53 14.72 -9.26
N THR A 67 5.52 13.95 -8.89
CA THR A 67 5.39 12.57 -9.33
C THR A 67 4.36 12.45 -10.45
N LYS A 68 4.67 11.65 -11.46
CA LYS A 68 3.66 11.24 -12.42
C LYS A 68 2.58 10.47 -11.67
N ARG A 69 1.32 10.92 -11.79
CA ARG A 69 0.19 10.16 -11.24
C ARG A 69 0.16 8.77 -11.87
N ILE A 70 0.47 7.78 -11.06
CA ILE A 70 0.39 6.37 -11.47
C ILE A 70 -1.04 5.87 -11.24
N SER A 71 -1.56 5.11 -12.19
CA SER A 71 -2.87 4.47 -12.04
C SER A 71 -2.78 3.11 -11.36
N LYS A 72 -3.87 2.66 -10.75
CA LYS A 72 -3.95 1.29 -10.21
C LYS A 72 -3.70 0.23 -11.28
N ALA A 73 -4.13 0.48 -12.52
CA ALA A 73 -3.89 -0.41 -13.65
C ALA A 73 -2.40 -0.51 -14.01
N GLU A 74 -1.66 0.60 -13.99
CA GLU A 74 -0.20 0.59 -14.20
C GLU A 74 0.51 -0.18 -13.08
N ILE A 75 0.15 0.04 -11.81
CA ILE A 75 0.69 -0.71 -10.67
C ILE A 75 0.41 -2.21 -10.82
N PHE A 76 -0.80 -2.57 -11.25
CA PHE A 76 -1.17 -3.95 -11.49
C PHE A 76 -0.31 -4.59 -12.59
N ASP A 77 -0.12 -3.91 -13.71
CA ASP A 77 0.69 -4.40 -14.83
C ASP A 77 2.15 -4.63 -14.41
N GLU A 78 2.75 -3.70 -13.68
CA GLU A 78 4.10 -3.83 -13.14
C GLU A 78 4.20 -4.98 -12.13
N TYR A 79 3.24 -5.09 -11.23
CA TYR A 79 3.24 -6.16 -10.24
C TYR A 79 3.05 -7.53 -10.86
N VAL A 80 2.18 -7.66 -11.88
CA VAL A 80 2.02 -8.90 -12.62
C VAL A 80 3.32 -9.29 -13.34
N SER A 81 4.01 -8.33 -13.93
CA SER A 81 5.31 -8.57 -14.57
C SER A 81 6.36 -9.06 -13.56
N TYR A 82 6.39 -8.45 -12.37
CA TYR A 82 7.23 -8.91 -11.25
C TYR A 82 6.89 -10.35 -10.84
N MET A 83 5.60 -10.66 -10.62
CA MET A 83 5.15 -12.00 -10.24
C MET A 83 5.55 -13.05 -11.26
N THR A 84 5.36 -12.78 -12.56
CA THR A 84 5.76 -13.69 -13.65
C THR A 84 7.26 -13.96 -13.64
N SER A 85 8.07 -12.91 -13.45
CA SER A 85 9.52 -13.05 -13.32
C SER A 85 9.93 -13.89 -12.10
N LYS A 86 9.22 -13.75 -10.98
CA LYS A 86 9.51 -14.54 -9.77
C LYS A 86 9.05 -15.99 -9.88
N GLU A 87 7.93 -16.22 -10.52
CA GLU A 87 7.44 -17.58 -10.80
C GLU A 87 8.44 -18.37 -11.65
N SER A 88 9.03 -17.76 -12.68
CA SER A 88 10.08 -18.39 -13.49
C SER A 88 11.34 -18.75 -12.70
N GLN A 89 11.55 -18.14 -11.52
CA GLN A 89 12.61 -18.44 -10.57
C GLN A 89 12.19 -19.47 -9.49
N GLY A 90 11.00 -20.06 -9.60
CA GLY A 90 10.48 -21.09 -8.69
C GLY A 90 9.72 -20.56 -7.45
N TYR A 91 9.36 -19.26 -7.42
CA TYR A 91 8.55 -18.73 -6.33
C TYR A 91 7.08 -19.08 -6.50
N ASP A 92 6.38 -19.33 -5.39
CA ASP A 92 4.96 -19.68 -5.39
C ASP A 92 4.08 -18.47 -5.72
N LEU A 93 3.46 -18.51 -6.90
CA LEU A 93 2.56 -17.47 -7.39
C LEU A 93 1.42 -17.16 -6.42
N SER A 94 0.84 -18.16 -5.78
CA SER A 94 -0.31 -17.99 -4.87
C SER A 94 0.02 -17.10 -3.66
N ARG A 95 1.28 -17.11 -3.22
CA ARG A 95 1.76 -16.23 -2.14
C ARG A 95 1.88 -14.77 -2.57
N MET A 96 2.13 -14.53 -3.85
CA MET A 96 2.27 -13.18 -4.41
C MET A 96 0.91 -12.59 -4.78
N VAL A 97 0.04 -13.36 -5.44
CA VAL A 97 -1.28 -12.90 -5.92
C VAL A 97 -2.16 -12.34 -4.80
N LYS A 98 -2.05 -12.86 -3.58
CA LYS A 98 -2.82 -12.36 -2.43
C LYS A 98 -2.57 -10.87 -2.11
N HIS A 99 -1.41 -10.31 -2.46
CA HIS A 99 -1.10 -8.91 -2.21
C HIS A 99 -1.87 -7.95 -3.13
N LEU A 100 -2.52 -8.46 -4.17
CA LEU A 100 -3.42 -7.67 -5.02
C LEU A 100 -4.72 -7.26 -4.33
N PHE A 101 -5.13 -7.93 -3.25
CA PHE A 101 -6.41 -7.65 -2.59
C PHE A 101 -6.62 -6.19 -2.19
N GLY A 102 -5.57 -5.51 -1.77
CA GLY A 102 -5.63 -4.11 -1.35
C GLY A 102 -5.77 -3.11 -2.50
N LEU A 103 -5.36 -3.49 -3.71
CA LEU A 103 -5.29 -2.56 -4.83
C LEU A 103 -6.65 -2.03 -5.28
N SER A 104 -7.71 -2.84 -5.16
CA SER A 104 -9.08 -2.45 -5.50
C SER A 104 -9.86 -1.83 -4.34
N LYS A 105 -9.20 -1.54 -3.21
CA LYS A 105 -9.91 -1.00 -2.04
C LYS A 105 -10.57 0.35 -2.36
N GLY A 106 -11.86 0.44 -2.04
CA GLY A 106 -12.66 1.63 -2.31
C GLY A 106 -13.28 1.68 -3.70
N ASP A 107 -12.93 0.77 -4.61
CA ASP A 107 -13.46 0.75 -5.96
C ASP A 107 -14.87 0.13 -6.01
N PRO A 108 -15.73 0.57 -6.93
CA PRO A 108 -17.07 -0.01 -7.11
C PRO A 108 -17.04 -1.51 -7.40
N HIS A 109 -15.99 -1.98 -8.06
CA HIS A 109 -15.82 -3.36 -8.50
C HIS A 109 -14.93 -4.20 -7.56
N ALA A 110 -14.58 -3.72 -6.37
CA ALA A 110 -13.69 -4.40 -5.43
C ALA A 110 -14.12 -5.84 -5.11
N LYS A 111 -15.43 -6.10 -5.02
CA LYS A 111 -15.97 -7.46 -4.76
C LYS A 111 -15.69 -8.42 -5.94
N ALA A 112 -15.88 -7.97 -7.17
CA ALA A 112 -15.59 -8.75 -8.37
C ALA A 112 -14.08 -9.00 -8.50
N PHE A 113 -13.26 -7.97 -8.29
CA PHE A 113 -11.82 -8.07 -8.27
C PHE A 113 -11.32 -9.11 -7.26
N ARG A 114 -11.78 -9.05 -6.00
CA ARG A 114 -11.44 -10.06 -4.99
C ARG A 114 -11.80 -11.48 -5.39
N LYS A 115 -12.94 -11.67 -6.02
CA LYS A 115 -13.36 -13.01 -6.50
C LYS A 115 -12.38 -13.57 -7.51
N LEU A 116 -11.97 -12.78 -8.51
CA LEU A 116 -11.00 -13.21 -9.52
C LEU A 116 -9.61 -13.45 -8.92
N VAL A 117 -9.17 -12.63 -7.98
CA VAL A 117 -7.92 -12.87 -7.24
C VAL A 117 -7.97 -14.21 -6.49
N LEU A 118 -9.09 -14.56 -5.84
CA LEU A 118 -9.25 -15.85 -5.15
C LEU A 118 -9.20 -17.03 -6.14
N GLU A 119 -9.81 -16.90 -7.31
CA GLU A 119 -9.74 -17.95 -8.36
C GLU A 119 -8.30 -18.11 -8.87
N ALA A 120 -7.57 -17.00 -9.12
CA ALA A 120 -6.16 -17.04 -9.50
C ALA A 120 -5.29 -17.76 -8.46
N ILE A 121 -5.54 -17.52 -7.16
CA ILE A 121 -4.86 -18.21 -6.06
C ILE A 121 -5.17 -19.70 -6.10
N ARG A 122 -6.45 -20.07 -6.27
CA ARG A 122 -6.91 -21.47 -6.31
C ARG A 122 -6.28 -22.24 -7.47
N LEU A 123 -6.22 -21.63 -8.64
CA LEU A 123 -5.64 -22.24 -9.85
C LEU A 123 -4.11 -22.15 -9.89
N LYS A 124 -3.50 -21.32 -9.01
CA LYS A 124 -2.08 -20.97 -9.05
C LYS A 124 -1.67 -20.39 -10.40
N ASP A 125 -2.58 -19.69 -11.06
CA ASP A 125 -2.39 -19.07 -12.36
C ASP A 125 -3.23 -17.78 -12.45
N ILE A 126 -2.58 -16.65 -12.71
CA ILE A 126 -3.24 -15.36 -12.90
C ILE A 126 -3.57 -15.08 -14.37
N THR A 127 -2.94 -15.80 -15.29
CA THR A 127 -3.02 -15.54 -16.73
C THR A 127 -4.45 -15.45 -17.26
N PRO A 128 -5.38 -16.36 -16.89
CA PRO A 128 -6.75 -16.31 -17.39
C PRO A 128 -7.53 -15.07 -16.94
N TYR A 129 -7.11 -14.43 -15.87
CA TYR A 129 -7.83 -13.34 -15.20
C TYR A 129 -7.19 -11.96 -15.39
N LYS A 130 -6.00 -11.87 -16.00
CA LYS A 130 -5.22 -10.63 -16.15
C LYS A 130 -6.04 -9.48 -16.75
N SER A 131 -6.71 -9.73 -17.87
CA SER A 131 -7.48 -8.71 -18.58
C SER A 131 -8.64 -8.20 -17.72
N ASP A 132 -9.41 -9.13 -17.15
CA ASP A 132 -10.60 -8.80 -16.36
C ASP A 132 -10.21 -8.06 -15.07
N LEU A 133 -9.18 -8.53 -14.36
CA LEU A 133 -8.65 -7.88 -13.17
C LEU A 133 -8.23 -6.45 -13.47
N ARG A 134 -7.51 -6.23 -14.56
CA ARG A 134 -7.07 -4.91 -14.96
C ARG A 134 -8.23 -3.97 -15.26
N GLN A 135 -9.26 -4.45 -15.95
CA GLN A 135 -10.45 -3.65 -16.30
C GLN A 135 -11.31 -3.26 -15.08
N LEU A 136 -11.26 -4.03 -14.01
CA LEU A 136 -11.98 -3.76 -12.77
C LEU A 136 -11.32 -2.68 -11.88
N LEU A 137 -10.08 -2.28 -12.20
CA LEU A 137 -9.37 -1.24 -11.46
C LEU A 137 -9.74 0.14 -11.99
N VAL A 138 -10.35 0.94 -11.14
CA VAL A 138 -10.75 2.32 -11.43
C VAL A 138 -9.74 3.26 -10.77
N ASN A 139 -9.42 4.35 -11.46
CA ASN A 139 -8.55 5.40 -10.94
C ASN A 139 -9.29 6.32 -9.98
#